data_49c81246c35a3fd52aa3f7248297a419
#
_entry.id   49c81246c35a3fd52aa3f7248297a419
#
_cell.length_a   1.000
_cell.length_b   1.000
_cell.length_c   1.000
_cell.angle_alpha   90.00
_cell.angle_beta   90.00
_cell.angle_gamma   90.00
#
_symmetry.space_group_name_H-M   'P 1'
#
loop_
_entity.id
_entity.type
_entity.pdbx_description
1 polymer ?
#
loop_
_entity_poly.entity_id
_entity_poly.type
_entity_poly.pdbx_seq_one_letter_code
_entity_poly.pdbx_strand_id
1 'polypeptide(L)'
;MTDYRAFHLTVIGASHIKNGMVCQDFSLSCELPDRRISVVCDGHGGADYFRSDRGSRFAAEAFTECMKDPDLISVLSAAATQKQQSLRIEQLIKSIIARWNELVEQDIKEHSFGEDELSGVSEKARKRYETGQRMQSAYGTTLIGVILTENFWLGLQIGDGRCVAVSKDGEFTQPIPWDEQCFLNVTTSICDENAAKEFRFCFERTLPAAVFIGSDGIDDCFAGDERLYDFYRLTLRSFAQTNDQTAVSQLKDYLPTLSEKGSGDDMSVGIIVNTDFARQKPTVFEKSQQAFQNEVTP
;
A
#
# COMPACT_ATOMS: atom_id res chain seq x y z
N MET A 1 -7.65 7.56 20.17
CA MET A 1 -7.67 7.04 18.77
C MET A 1 -9.07 6.70 18.27
N THR A 2 -10.14 6.99 19.00
CA THR A 2 -11.54 6.66 18.62
C THR A 2 -12.00 7.31 17.31
N ASP A 3 -11.48 8.47 16.97
CA ASP A 3 -11.91 9.28 15.83
C ASP A 3 -11.32 8.80 14.48
N TYR A 4 -10.25 8.00 14.53
CA TYR A 4 -9.66 7.43 13.33
C TYR A 4 -10.13 6.00 13.12
N ARG A 5 -10.47 5.68 11.87
CA ARG A 5 -10.84 4.36 11.40
C ARG A 5 -9.89 3.91 10.31
N ALA A 6 -9.71 2.60 10.21
CA ALA A 6 -8.83 1.99 9.19
C ALA A 6 -9.63 1.02 8.33
N PHE A 7 -9.51 1.16 7.00
CA PHE A 7 -10.19 0.34 6.01
C PHE A 7 -9.20 -0.15 4.96
N HIS A 8 -9.58 -1.23 4.29
CA HIS A 8 -8.85 -1.76 3.14
C HIS A 8 -9.82 -2.40 2.16
N LEU A 9 -9.45 -2.39 0.89
CA LEU A 9 -10.15 -3.07 -0.19
C LEU A 9 -9.13 -3.58 -1.20
N THR A 10 -9.37 -4.79 -1.71
CA THR A 10 -8.68 -5.36 -2.87
C THR A 10 -9.72 -5.90 -3.82
N VAL A 11 -9.61 -5.60 -5.09
CA VAL A 11 -10.44 -6.15 -6.16
C VAL A 11 -9.55 -6.65 -7.28
N ILE A 12 -9.93 -7.78 -7.86
CA ILE A 12 -9.23 -8.37 -9.00
C ILE A 12 -9.39 -7.49 -10.25
N GLY A 13 -8.32 -7.33 -11.00
CA GLY A 13 -8.26 -6.54 -12.22
C GLY A 13 -9.08 -7.10 -13.37
N ALA A 14 -9.61 -6.23 -14.22
CA ALA A 14 -10.41 -6.62 -15.37
C ALA A 14 -9.60 -7.48 -16.37
N SER A 15 -8.31 -7.19 -16.54
CA SER A 15 -7.41 -8.01 -17.37
C SER A 15 -7.12 -9.37 -16.74
N HIS A 16 -6.99 -9.46 -15.41
CA HIS A 16 -6.80 -10.71 -14.70
C HIS A 16 -8.04 -11.62 -14.84
N ILE A 17 -9.25 -11.07 -14.64
CA ILE A 17 -10.50 -11.80 -14.86
C ILE A 17 -10.57 -12.34 -16.29
N LYS A 18 -10.28 -11.50 -17.29
CA LYS A 18 -10.33 -11.89 -18.71
C LYS A 18 -9.36 -13.01 -19.05
N ASN A 19 -8.20 -13.03 -18.41
CA ASN A 19 -7.12 -13.99 -18.67
C ASN A 19 -7.18 -15.21 -17.71
N GLY A 20 -8.13 -15.28 -16.79
CA GLY A 20 -8.24 -16.35 -15.79
C GLY A 20 -7.10 -16.37 -14.77
N MET A 21 -6.49 -15.21 -14.52
CA MET A 21 -5.41 -15.04 -13.53
C MET A 21 -6.02 -14.83 -12.13
N VAL A 22 -5.22 -15.14 -11.11
CA VAL A 22 -5.55 -14.82 -9.72
C VAL A 22 -5.28 -13.34 -9.44
N CYS A 23 -5.93 -12.79 -8.42
CA CYS A 23 -5.55 -11.49 -7.89
C CYS A 23 -4.19 -11.59 -7.19
N GLN A 24 -3.23 -10.77 -7.60
CA GLN A 24 -1.87 -10.75 -7.05
C GLN A 24 -1.71 -9.67 -5.99
N ASP A 25 -2.64 -8.72 -5.92
CA ASP A 25 -2.71 -7.71 -4.87
C ASP A 25 -3.24 -8.27 -3.56
N PHE A 26 -2.80 -7.67 -2.46
CA PHE A 26 -3.36 -7.92 -1.14
C PHE A 26 -3.35 -6.68 -0.26
N SER A 27 -4.39 -6.51 0.56
CA SER A 27 -4.46 -5.40 1.52
C SER A 27 -4.99 -5.86 2.87
N LEU A 28 -4.54 -5.21 3.94
CA LEU A 28 -5.02 -5.41 5.31
C LEU A 28 -5.20 -4.08 6.03
N SER A 29 -6.11 -4.04 6.98
CA SER A 29 -6.17 -2.99 8.00
C SER A 29 -6.46 -3.57 9.38
N CYS A 30 -6.00 -2.88 10.41
CA CYS A 30 -6.21 -3.29 11.79
C CYS A 30 -6.41 -2.06 12.69
N GLU A 31 -7.38 -2.16 13.60
CA GLU A 31 -7.63 -1.15 14.63
C GLU A 31 -7.27 -1.71 16.00
N LEU A 32 -6.32 -1.08 16.67
CA LEU A 32 -5.93 -1.35 18.04
C LEU A 32 -6.31 -0.15 18.94
N PRO A 33 -6.35 -0.30 20.26
CA PRO A 33 -6.74 0.80 21.14
C PRO A 33 -5.92 2.08 20.94
N ASP A 34 -4.63 1.96 20.62
CA ASP A 34 -3.63 3.03 20.54
C ASP A 34 -3.15 3.33 19.13
N ARG A 35 -3.56 2.56 18.11
CA ARG A 35 -3.07 2.73 16.74
C ARG A 35 -4.05 2.25 15.67
N ARG A 36 -3.86 2.77 14.44
CA ARG A 36 -4.50 2.32 13.21
C ARG A 36 -3.43 1.88 12.25
N ILE A 37 -3.65 0.76 11.58
CA ILE A 37 -2.70 0.14 10.64
C ILE A 37 -3.42 -0.10 9.34
N SER A 38 -2.76 0.22 8.21
CA SER A 38 -3.23 -0.14 6.88
C SER A 38 -2.05 -0.47 6.00
N VAL A 39 -2.16 -1.50 5.16
CA VAL A 39 -1.11 -1.95 4.25
C VAL A 39 -1.70 -2.44 2.94
N VAL A 40 -1.01 -2.14 1.86
CA VAL A 40 -1.27 -2.58 0.49
C VAL A 40 0.01 -3.17 -0.08
N CYS A 41 -0.12 -4.31 -0.74
CA CYS A 41 0.97 -5.02 -1.39
C CYS A 41 0.50 -5.47 -2.76
N ASP A 42 1.30 -5.16 -3.80
CA ASP A 42 1.06 -5.51 -5.18
C ASP A 42 2.06 -6.60 -5.58
N GLY A 43 1.54 -7.75 -5.95
CA GLY A 43 2.32 -8.91 -6.36
C GLY A 43 2.72 -8.84 -7.83
N HIS A 44 4.01 -8.99 -8.14
CA HIS A 44 4.51 -8.86 -9.52
C HIS A 44 3.86 -9.82 -10.51
N GLY A 45 3.43 -9.32 -11.66
CA GLY A 45 2.68 -10.05 -12.69
C GLY A 45 3.50 -10.93 -13.63
N GLY A 46 4.83 -10.94 -13.53
CA GLY A 46 5.69 -11.72 -14.44
C GLY A 46 5.71 -13.22 -14.12
N ALA A 47 5.89 -14.06 -15.14
CA ALA A 47 5.92 -15.52 -14.98
C ALA A 47 6.98 -16.03 -13.99
N ASP A 48 8.06 -15.28 -13.77
CA ASP A 48 9.09 -15.60 -12.79
C ASP A 48 8.62 -15.40 -11.34
N TYR A 49 7.47 -14.71 -11.13
CA TYR A 49 6.88 -14.37 -9.84
C TYR A 49 5.59 -15.16 -9.57
N PHE A 50 5.55 -16.43 -9.93
CA PHE A 50 4.35 -17.28 -9.98
C PHE A 50 3.64 -17.51 -8.63
N ARG A 51 4.19 -17.04 -7.51
CA ARG A 51 3.57 -17.01 -6.17
C ARG A 51 3.48 -15.61 -5.59
N SER A 52 3.44 -14.59 -6.45
CA SER A 52 3.35 -13.20 -5.99
C SER A 52 2.05 -12.90 -5.23
N ASP A 53 0.95 -13.62 -5.53
CA ASP A 53 -0.31 -13.60 -4.77
C ASP A 53 -0.12 -14.01 -3.29
N ARG A 54 0.74 -14.99 -3.04
CA ARG A 54 1.13 -15.39 -1.67
C ARG A 54 2.14 -14.38 -1.10
N GLY A 55 3.06 -13.90 -1.93
CA GLY A 55 4.07 -12.93 -1.55
C GLY A 55 3.49 -11.62 -1.04
N SER A 56 2.50 -11.06 -1.73
CA SER A 56 1.77 -9.85 -1.32
C SER A 56 1.00 -10.05 -0.01
N ARG A 57 0.35 -11.19 0.14
CA ARG A 57 -0.31 -11.57 1.39
C ARG A 57 0.67 -11.67 2.55
N PHE A 58 1.79 -12.37 2.37
CA PHE A 58 2.82 -12.52 3.42
C PHE A 58 3.47 -11.19 3.77
N ALA A 59 3.64 -10.27 2.80
CA ALA A 59 4.16 -8.94 3.06
C ALA A 59 3.19 -8.11 3.92
N ALA A 60 1.90 -8.16 3.64
CA ALA A 60 0.89 -7.49 4.44
C ALA A 60 0.76 -8.09 5.85
N GLU A 61 0.85 -9.42 5.98
CA GLU A 61 0.87 -10.12 7.27
C GLU A 61 2.12 -9.74 8.09
N ALA A 62 3.32 -9.80 7.50
CA ALA A 62 4.58 -9.44 8.15
C ALA A 62 4.58 -7.98 8.63
N PHE A 63 4.15 -7.04 7.78
CA PHE A 63 3.99 -5.65 8.17
C PHE A 63 3.04 -5.51 9.37
N THR A 64 1.85 -6.08 9.26
CA THR A 64 0.81 -5.96 10.29
C THR A 64 1.25 -6.56 11.62
N GLU A 65 1.94 -7.70 11.61
CA GLU A 65 2.50 -8.32 12.83
C GLU A 65 3.55 -7.42 13.49
N CYS A 66 4.50 -6.88 12.72
CA CYS A 66 5.50 -5.94 13.25
C CYS A 66 4.85 -4.67 13.82
N MET A 67 3.78 -4.16 13.16
CA MET A 67 3.06 -2.97 13.66
C MET A 67 2.22 -3.23 14.92
N LYS A 68 1.93 -4.50 15.25
CA LYS A 68 1.24 -4.90 16.49
C LYS A 68 2.15 -5.03 17.70
N ASP A 69 3.48 -4.99 17.51
CA ASP A 69 4.44 -5.03 18.61
C ASP A 69 4.09 -3.96 19.67
N PRO A 70 3.83 -4.33 20.92
CA PRO A 70 3.44 -3.38 21.96
C PRO A 70 4.51 -2.33 22.26
N ASP A 71 5.79 -2.66 22.07
CA ASP A 71 6.90 -1.75 22.37
C ASP A 71 7.20 -0.78 21.22
N LEU A 72 6.66 -1.02 20.02
CA LEU A 72 6.96 -0.24 18.83
C LEU A 72 6.73 1.26 19.01
N ILE A 73 5.57 1.66 19.58
CA ILE A 73 5.23 3.06 19.79
C ILE A 73 6.24 3.71 20.74
N SER A 74 6.57 3.04 21.84
CA SER A 74 7.53 3.55 22.81
C SER A 74 8.92 3.69 22.20
N VAL A 75 9.34 2.71 21.42
CA VAL A 75 10.63 2.70 20.72
C VAL A 75 10.71 3.84 19.70
N LEU A 76 9.71 4.04 18.87
CA LEU A 76 9.70 5.11 17.87
C LEU A 76 9.55 6.50 18.50
N SER A 77 8.71 6.64 19.55
CA SER A 77 8.50 7.92 20.23
C SER A 77 9.71 8.40 21.04
N ALA A 78 10.50 7.47 21.60
CA ALA A 78 11.67 7.78 22.42
C ALA A 78 12.88 8.26 21.60
N ALA A 79 12.81 8.34 20.26
CA ALA A 79 13.89 8.91 19.45
C ALA A 79 14.00 10.43 19.67
N ALA A 80 15.10 10.86 20.25
CA ALA A 80 15.35 12.27 20.56
C ALA A 80 15.89 13.05 19.34
N THR A 81 16.44 12.37 18.34
CA THR A 81 17.01 12.96 17.14
C THR A 81 16.51 12.26 15.88
N GLN A 82 16.51 12.97 14.75
CA GLN A 82 16.16 12.42 13.45
C GLN A 82 17.02 11.20 13.09
N LYS A 83 18.32 11.25 13.39
CA LYS A 83 19.24 10.12 13.15
C LYS A 83 18.84 8.87 13.94
N GLN A 84 18.48 9.01 15.22
CA GLN A 84 18.02 7.89 16.04
C GLN A 84 16.70 7.33 15.50
N GLN A 85 15.81 8.20 15.04
CA GLN A 85 14.54 7.82 14.45
C GLN A 85 14.74 7.00 13.18
N SER A 86 15.58 7.49 12.25
CA SER A 86 15.91 6.76 11.02
C SER A 86 16.48 5.38 11.32
N LEU A 87 17.41 5.25 12.27
CA LEU A 87 17.97 3.96 12.66
C LEU A 87 16.92 2.97 13.19
N ARG A 88 15.94 3.45 13.94
CA ARG A 88 14.85 2.59 14.47
C ARG A 88 13.90 2.17 13.37
N ILE A 89 13.61 3.06 12.42
CA ILE A 89 12.80 2.74 11.24
C ILE A 89 13.54 1.72 10.35
N GLU A 90 14.85 1.88 10.14
CA GLU A 90 15.65 0.88 9.42
C GLU A 90 15.65 -0.50 10.11
N GLN A 91 15.69 -0.54 11.44
CA GLN A 91 15.57 -1.78 12.19
C GLN A 91 14.18 -2.42 12.00
N LEU A 92 13.13 -1.61 12.05
CA LEU A 92 11.76 -2.06 11.79
C LEU A 92 11.61 -2.64 10.37
N ILE A 93 12.13 -1.95 9.35
CA ILE A 93 12.14 -2.43 7.96
C ILE A 93 12.82 -3.81 7.87
N LYS A 94 13.99 -3.97 8.50
CA LYS A 94 14.68 -5.27 8.54
C LYS A 94 13.86 -6.36 9.23
N SER A 95 13.12 -6.01 10.29
CA SER A 95 12.22 -6.95 10.97
C SER A 95 11.06 -7.39 10.07
N ILE A 96 10.47 -6.45 9.30
CA ILE A 96 9.40 -6.75 8.33
C ILE A 96 9.92 -7.71 7.25
N ILE A 97 11.09 -7.41 6.66
CA ILE A 97 11.70 -8.26 5.62
C ILE A 97 12.04 -9.64 6.19
N ALA A 98 12.60 -9.72 7.39
CA ALA A 98 12.91 -10.99 8.04
C ALA A 98 11.66 -11.83 8.26
N ARG A 99 10.58 -11.21 8.76
CA ARG A 99 9.31 -11.89 8.97
C ARG A 99 8.67 -12.36 7.67
N TRP A 100 8.71 -11.54 6.61
CA TRP A 100 8.27 -11.94 5.29
C TRP A 100 9.04 -13.15 4.77
N ASN A 101 10.38 -13.15 4.88
CA ASN A 101 11.22 -14.28 4.49
C ASN A 101 10.87 -15.56 5.27
N GLU A 102 10.59 -15.47 6.58
CA GLU A 102 10.16 -16.61 7.38
C GLU A 102 8.86 -17.24 6.85
N LEU A 103 7.87 -16.41 6.50
CA LEU A 103 6.59 -16.88 5.94
C LEU A 103 6.80 -17.53 4.57
N VAL A 104 7.61 -16.93 3.70
CA VAL A 104 7.97 -17.50 2.40
C VAL A 104 8.71 -18.82 2.55
N GLU A 105 9.71 -18.91 3.44
CA GLU A 105 10.45 -20.14 3.69
C GLU A 105 9.55 -21.27 4.23
N GLN A 106 8.57 -20.91 5.07
CA GLN A 106 7.60 -21.86 5.57
C GLN A 106 6.71 -22.38 4.43
N ASP A 107 6.19 -21.49 3.58
CA ASP A 107 5.37 -21.89 2.43
C ASP A 107 6.15 -22.79 1.45
N ILE A 108 7.41 -22.48 1.18
CA ILE A 108 8.27 -23.32 0.32
C ILE A 108 8.48 -24.71 0.92
N LYS A 109 8.65 -24.84 2.24
CA LYS A 109 8.82 -26.12 2.92
C LYS A 109 7.54 -26.97 2.87
N GLU A 110 6.39 -26.32 3.00
CA GLU A 110 5.07 -26.98 2.98
C GLU A 110 4.62 -27.29 1.55
N HIS A 111 4.97 -26.43 0.59
CA HIS A 111 4.56 -26.47 -0.80
C HIS A 111 5.78 -26.25 -1.70
N SER A 112 6.56 -27.31 -1.97
CA SER A 112 7.68 -27.24 -2.92
C SER A 112 7.21 -26.78 -4.30
N PHE A 113 8.09 -26.10 -5.06
CA PHE A 113 7.75 -25.66 -6.41
C PHE A 113 7.48 -26.86 -7.32
N GLY A 114 6.34 -26.86 -7.99
CA GLY A 114 5.91 -27.88 -8.91
C GLY A 114 6.41 -27.64 -10.34
N GLU A 115 6.50 -28.73 -11.14
CA GLU A 115 6.88 -28.61 -12.56
C GLU A 115 5.93 -27.71 -13.35
N ASP A 116 4.63 -27.69 -13.02
CA ASP A 116 3.65 -26.82 -13.67
C ASP A 116 3.96 -25.34 -13.42
N GLU A 117 4.36 -24.98 -12.18
CA GLU A 117 4.78 -23.61 -11.82
C GLU A 117 6.07 -23.22 -12.54
N LEU A 118 7.01 -24.15 -12.66
CA LEU A 118 8.31 -23.93 -13.28
C LEU A 118 8.25 -23.94 -14.82
N SER A 119 7.19 -24.45 -15.43
CA SER A 119 7.08 -24.57 -16.90
C SER A 119 7.04 -23.21 -17.63
N GLY A 120 6.48 -22.19 -16.97
CA GLY A 120 6.30 -20.84 -17.53
C GLY A 120 7.43 -19.87 -17.25
N VAL A 121 8.37 -20.19 -16.35
CA VAL A 121 9.40 -19.24 -15.90
C VAL A 121 10.54 -19.13 -16.91
N SER A 122 11.29 -18.02 -16.86
CA SER A 122 12.50 -17.83 -17.65
C SER A 122 13.56 -18.89 -17.31
N GLU A 123 14.41 -19.26 -18.28
CA GLU A 123 15.51 -20.23 -18.05
C GLU A 123 16.42 -19.82 -16.90
N LYS A 124 16.66 -18.52 -16.74
CA LYS A 124 17.45 -17.94 -15.66
C LYS A 124 16.78 -18.16 -14.29
N ALA A 125 15.47 -17.93 -14.18
CA ALA A 125 14.71 -18.14 -12.96
C ALA A 125 14.57 -19.62 -12.64
N ARG A 126 14.27 -20.47 -13.63
CA ARG A 126 14.18 -21.90 -13.49
C ARG A 126 15.46 -22.50 -12.89
N LYS A 127 16.63 -22.16 -13.44
CA LYS A 127 17.92 -22.61 -12.92
C LYS A 127 18.17 -22.19 -11.47
N ARG A 128 17.75 -20.95 -11.08
CA ARG A 128 17.86 -20.49 -9.69
C ARG A 128 16.99 -21.35 -8.77
N TYR A 129 15.74 -21.56 -9.13
CA TYR A 129 14.77 -22.29 -8.33
C TYR A 129 15.14 -23.76 -8.18
N GLU A 130 15.55 -24.43 -9.25
CA GLU A 130 16.04 -25.83 -9.23
C GLU A 130 17.29 -26.00 -8.35
N THR A 131 18.12 -24.97 -8.21
CA THR A 131 19.33 -25.01 -7.35
C THR A 131 19.06 -24.47 -5.93
N GLY A 132 17.82 -24.12 -5.59
CA GLY A 132 17.43 -23.56 -4.28
C GLY A 132 17.96 -22.15 -4.04
N GLN A 133 18.34 -21.41 -5.10
CA GLN A 133 18.86 -20.05 -4.97
C GLN A 133 17.74 -19.01 -5.13
N ARG A 134 17.68 -18.04 -4.22
CA ARG A 134 16.74 -16.92 -4.27
C ARG A 134 15.28 -17.37 -4.50
N MET A 135 14.86 -18.43 -3.84
CA MET A 135 13.50 -18.97 -3.95
C MET A 135 12.43 -17.93 -3.63
N GLN A 136 12.75 -16.99 -2.72
CA GLN A 136 11.86 -15.88 -2.35
C GLN A 136 11.52 -14.97 -3.53
N SER A 137 12.32 -14.94 -4.60
CA SER A 137 12.00 -14.10 -5.76
C SER A 137 10.71 -14.53 -6.48
N ALA A 138 10.27 -15.80 -6.36
CA ALA A 138 8.97 -16.22 -6.89
C ALA A 138 7.76 -15.57 -6.21
N TYR A 139 7.98 -14.96 -5.03
CA TYR A 139 6.98 -14.27 -4.20
C TYR A 139 7.11 -12.73 -4.27
N GLY A 140 7.76 -12.21 -5.32
CA GLY A 140 8.04 -10.78 -5.45
C GLY A 140 6.79 -9.91 -5.32
N THR A 141 6.89 -8.83 -4.54
CA THR A 141 5.78 -7.90 -4.28
C THR A 141 6.29 -6.54 -3.81
N THR A 142 5.50 -5.51 -4.03
CA THR A 142 5.65 -4.20 -3.40
C THR A 142 5.10 -4.21 -1.97
N LEU A 143 5.30 -3.14 -1.22
CA LEU A 143 4.63 -2.89 0.06
C LEU A 143 4.51 -1.39 0.31
N ILE A 144 3.29 -0.93 0.59
CA ILE A 144 3.04 0.37 1.19
C ILE A 144 2.25 0.15 2.47
N GLY A 145 2.79 0.58 3.61
CA GLY A 145 2.13 0.40 4.90
C GLY A 145 2.18 1.65 5.75
N VAL A 146 1.11 1.90 6.49
CA VAL A 146 0.95 3.05 7.37
C VAL A 146 0.53 2.61 8.76
N ILE A 147 1.19 3.16 9.78
CA ILE A 147 0.73 3.16 11.16
C ILE A 147 0.45 4.59 11.61
N LEU A 148 -0.71 4.83 12.21
CA LEU A 148 -1.11 6.10 12.81
C LEU A 148 -1.42 5.89 14.28
N THR A 149 -0.81 6.71 15.14
CA THR A 149 -0.95 6.73 16.59
C THR A 149 -1.49 8.09 17.06
N GLU A 150 -1.62 8.31 18.35
CA GLU A 150 -1.99 9.63 18.89
C GLU A 150 -0.89 10.68 18.73
N ASN A 151 0.37 10.28 18.60
CA ASN A 151 1.52 11.17 18.66
C ASN A 151 2.30 11.32 17.35
N PHE A 152 2.10 10.38 16.41
CA PHE A 152 2.78 10.37 15.12
C PHE A 152 2.08 9.42 14.14
N TRP A 153 2.42 9.55 12.91
CA TRP A 153 2.20 8.52 11.91
C TRP A 153 3.50 8.24 11.12
N LEU A 154 3.60 7.00 10.66
CA LEU A 154 4.74 6.51 9.88
C LEU A 154 4.18 5.81 8.65
N GLY A 155 4.67 6.21 7.48
CA GLY A 155 4.47 5.49 6.22
C GLY A 155 5.77 4.85 5.78
N LEU A 156 5.71 3.58 5.36
CA LEU A 156 6.82 2.81 4.77
C LEU A 156 6.43 2.37 3.37
N GLN A 157 7.37 2.41 2.43
CA GLN A 157 7.10 2.00 1.04
C GLN A 157 8.33 1.39 0.37
N ILE A 158 8.13 0.30 -0.34
CA ILE A 158 8.96 -0.23 -1.41
C ILE A 158 8.06 -0.53 -2.60
N GLY A 159 8.48 -0.14 -3.82
CA GLY A 159 7.66 -0.23 -5.03
C GLY A 159 7.08 1.11 -5.46
N ASP A 160 6.18 1.11 -6.41
CA ASP A 160 5.73 2.22 -7.25
C ASP A 160 4.32 2.75 -6.95
N GLY A 161 3.53 2.10 -6.10
CA GLY A 161 2.23 2.63 -5.68
C GLY A 161 2.32 3.99 -4.96
N ARG A 162 1.19 4.52 -4.48
CA ARG A 162 1.11 5.88 -3.91
C ARG A 162 0.67 5.91 -2.45
N CYS A 163 1.35 6.75 -1.67
CA CYS A 163 0.90 7.16 -0.34
C CYS A 163 0.51 8.63 -0.38
N VAL A 164 -0.76 8.93 -0.15
CA VAL A 164 -1.32 10.28 -0.19
C VAL A 164 -1.87 10.65 1.18
N ALA A 165 -1.33 11.69 1.79
CA ALA A 165 -1.83 12.27 3.03
C ALA A 165 -2.69 13.50 2.76
N VAL A 166 -3.76 13.66 3.53
CA VAL A 166 -4.67 14.81 3.45
C VAL A 166 -4.62 15.56 4.76
N SER A 167 -4.22 16.82 4.73
CA SER A 167 -4.16 17.68 5.91
C SER A 167 -5.57 18.04 6.45
N LYS A 168 -5.63 18.57 7.66
CA LYS A 168 -6.88 19.11 8.22
C LYS A 168 -7.37 20.39 7.51
N ASP A 169 -6.54 20.98 6.64
CA ASP A 169 -6.89 22.11 5.80
C ASP A 169 -7.29 21.68 4.38
N GLY A 170 -7.31 20.37 4.10
CA GLY A 170 -7.74 19.77 2.83
C GLY A 170 -6.64 19.71 1.76
N GLU A 171 -5.38 19.95 2.12
CA GLU A 171 -4.25 19.85 1.22
C GLU A 171 -3.83 18.39 1.05
N PHE A 172 -3.59 17.98 -0.19
CA PHE A 172 -3.12 16.66 -0.57
C PHE A 172 -1.61 16.68 -0.81
N THR A 173 -0.91 15.73 -0.24
CA THR A 173 0.55 15.59 -0.37
C THR A 173 0.95 14.13 -0.54
N GLN A 174 2.10 13.88 -1.15
CA GLN A 174 2.77 12.58 -1.21
C GLN A 174 4.01 12.63 -0.33
N PRO A 175 3.91 12.29 0.96
CA PRO A 175 4.99 12.52 1.93
C PRO A 175 6.13 11.51 1.85
N ILE A 176 5.92 10.35 1.23
CA ILE A 176 6.98 9.39 0.95
C ILE A 176 7.65 9.78 -0.37
N PRO A 177 8.98 9.98 -0.41
CA PRO A 177 9.69 10.35 -1.63
C PRO A 177 9.46 9.33 -2.75
N TRP A 178 9.37 9.79 -4.00
CA TRP A 178 9.30 8.92 -5.16
C TRP A 178 10.56 8.05 -5.28
N ASP A 179 10.41 6.85 -5.81
CA ASP A 179 11.53 5.96 -6.11
C ASP A 179 12.01 6.14 -7.54
N GLU A 180 13.17 6.76 -7.72
CA GLU A 180 13.77 6.97 -9.03
C GLU A 180 14.18 5.67 -9.73
N GLN A 181 14.23 4.55 -9.00
CA GLN A 181 14.50 3.23 -9.56
C GLN A 181 13.25 2.61 -10.22
N CYS A 182 12.06 3.07 -9.82
CA CYS A 182 10.80 2.65 -10.44
C CYS A 182 10.59 3.44 -11.75
N PHE A 183 10.83 2.76 -12.87
CA PHE A 183 10.68 3.37 -14.19
C PHE A 183 10.14 2.34 -15.20
N LEU A 184 9.08 2.68 -15.90
CA LEU A 184 8.35 1.78 -16.81
C LEU A 184 7.90 0.51 -16.06
N ASN A 185 8.35 -0.66 -16.50
CA ASN A 185 8.01 -1.97 -15.90
C ASN A 185 9.05 -2.45 -14.88
N VAL A 186 9.89 -1.53 -14.35
CA VAL A 186 10.87 -1.85 -13.31
C VAL A 186 10.38 -1.24 -12.02
N THR A 187 10.15 -2.06 -11.02
CA THR A 187 9.78 -1.64 -9.66
C THR A 187 10.68 -2.32 -8.63
N THR A 188 10.91 -1.64 -7.51
CA THR A 188 11.62 -2.22 -6.36
C THR A 188 10.70 -3.16 -5.59
N SER A 189 11.27 -4.21 -5.00
CA SER A 189 10.54 -5.32 -4.41
C SER A 189 11.10 -5.74 -3.06
N ILE A 190 10.22 -6.22 -2.16
CA ILE A 190 10.64 -6.79 -0.88
C ILE A 190 11.53 -8.04 -1.06
N CYS A 191 11.47 -8.70 -2.23
CA CYS A 191 12.32 -9.84 -2.57
C CYS A 191 13.73 -9.47 -3.06
N ASP A 192 14.04 -8.18 -3.23
CA ASP A 192 15.33 -7.72 -3.72
C ASP A 192 16.44 -7.88 -2.68
N GLU A 193 17.67 -8.11 -3.15
CA GLU A 193 18.83 -8.30 -2.26
C GLU A 193 19.10 -7.07 -1.38
N ASN A 194 18.79 -5.89 -1.89
CA ASN A 194 18.98 -4.61 -1.21
C ASN A 194 17.68 -3.99 -0.69
N ALA A 195 16.58 -4.75 -0.63
CA ALA A 195 15.25 -4.25 -0.26
C ALA A 195 15.27 -3.30 0.95
N ALA A 196 16.04 -3.61 2.00
CA ALA A 196 16.14 -2.77 3.18
C ALA A 196 16.68 -1.34 2.90
N LYS A 197 17.43 -1.13 1.82
CA LYS A 197 17.95 0.19 1.40
C LYS A 197 17.01 0.90 0.43
N GLU A 198 16.15 0.15 -0.22
CA GLU A 198 15.18 0.63 -1.20
C GLU A 198 13.89 1.10 -0.55
N PHE A 199 13.63 0.68 0.69
CA PHE A 199 12.52 1.22 1.47
C PHE A 199 12.68 2.71 1.70
N ARG A 200 11.61 3.45 1.44
CA ARG A 200 11.44 4.88 1.71
C ARG A 200 10.41 5.05 2.81
N PHE A 201 10.45 6.17 3.50
CA PHE A 201 9.51 6.42 4.58
C PHE A 201 9.24 7.91 4.79
N CYS A 202 8.11 8.19 5.41
CA CYS A 202 7.83 9.46 6.07
C CYS A 202 7.50 9.20 7.55
N PHE A 203 7.90 10.13 8.40
CA PHE A 203 7.54 10.11 9.83
C PHE A 203 7.12 11.52 10.24
N GLU A 204 5.86 11.66 10.63
CA GLU A 204 5.26 12.96 10.91
C GLU A 204 4.56 12.98 12.28
N ARG A 205 4.71 14.07 13.02
CA ARG A 205 4.02 14.28 14.29
C ARG A 205 2.68 15.01 14.13
N THR A 206 2.50 15.71 13.02
CA THR A 206 1.22 16.32 12.67
C THR A 206 0.30 15.25 12.07
N LEU A 207 -0.81 14.97 12.73
CA LEU A 207 -1.73 13.95 12.28
C LEU A 207 -2.62 14.48 11.14
N PRO A 208 -2.67 13.78 10.00
CA PRO A 208 -3.49 14.14 8.85
C PRO A 208 -4.99 13.93 9.13
N ALA A 209 -5.85 14.49 8.32
CA ALA A 209 -7.29 14.16 8.31
C ALA A 209 -7.51 12.75 7.74
N ALA A 210 -6.71 12.35 6.75
CA ALA A 210 -6.72 11.02 6.18
C ALA A 210 -5.36 10.66 5.56
N VAL A 211 -5.09 9.35 5.45
CA VAL A 211 -4.02 8.79 4.62
C VAL A 211 -4.63 7.73 3.72
N PHE A 212 -4.31 7.80 2.44
CA PHE A 212 -4.62 6.80 1.42
C PHE A 212 -3.33 6.15 0.96
N ILE A 213 -3.36 4.84 0.80
CA ILE A 213 -2.31 4.09 0.12
C ILE A 213 -2.97 3.25 -0.97
N GLY A 214 -2.36 3.20 -2.16
CA GLY A 214 -2.90 2.49 -3.32
C GLY A 214 -1.82 1.74 -4.07
N SER A 215 -2.16 0.57 -4.67
CA SER A 215 -1.33 -0.05 -5.71
C SER A 215 -1.34 0.80 -6.98
N ASP A 216 -0.39 0.59 -7.89
CA ASP A 216 -0.29 1.28 -9.18
C ASP A 216 -1.55 1.09 -10.04
N GLY A 217 -2.24 -0.05 -9.93
CA GLY A 217 -3.52 -0.29 -10.59
C GLY A 217 -4.56 0.81 -10.35
N ILE A 218 -4.46 1.55 -9.22
CA ILE A 218 -5.29 2.73 -8.96
C ILE A 218 -4.73 3.97 -9.63
N ASP A 219 -3.46 4.32 -9.36
CA ASP A 219 -2.91 5.60 -9.83
C ASP A 219 -2.70 5.64 -11.35
N ASP A 220 -2.43 4.53 -11.99
CA ASP A 220 -2.36 4.39 -13.45
C ASP A 220 -3.70 4.65 -14.18
N CYS A 221 -4.81 4.69 -13.45
CA CYS A 221 -6.09 5.11 -14.01
C CYS A 221 -6.20 6.63 -14.20
N PHE A 222 -5.27 7.41 -13.67
CA PHE A 222 -5.39 8.87 -13.62
C PHE A 222 -4.23 9.56 -14.35
N ALA A 223 -4.56 10.55 -15.16
CA ALA A 223 -3.60 11.39 -15.86
C ALA A 223 -2.98 12.43 -14.89
N GLY A 224 -2.21 11.95 -13.90
CA GLY A 224 -1.48 12.78 -12.94
C GLY A 224 -2.17 12.98 -11.58
N ASP A 225 -1.41 13.55 -10.66
CA ASP A 225 -1.72 13.60 -9.24
C ASP A 225 -3.05 14.29 -8.91
N GLU A 226 -3.40 15.37 -9.60
CA GLU A 226 -4.64 16.12 -9.36
C GLU A 226 -5.89 15.25 -9.57
N ARG A 227 -5.88 14.36 -10.57
CA ARG A 227 -7.00 13.45 -10.83
C ARG A 227 -7.10 12.35 -9.79
N LEU A 228 -5.96 11.84 -9.35
CA LEU A 228 -5.87 10.90 -8.23
C LEU A 228 -6.38 11.56 -6.93
N TYR A 229 -5.99 12.82 -6.66
CA TYR A 229 -6.48 13.57 -5.51
C TYR A 229 -7.98 13.82 -5.58
N ASP A 230 -8.56 14.05 -6.76
CA ASP A 230 -10.00 14.16 -6.94
C ASP A 230 -10.74 12.86 -6.59
N PHE A 231 -10.18 11.70 -6.98
CA PHE A 231 -10.72 10.41 -6.59
C PHE A 231 -10.72 10.22 -5.07
N TYR A 232 -9.61 10.52 -4.38
CA TYR A 232 -9.54 10.44 -2.92
C TYR A 232 -10.42 11.50 -2.24
N ARG A 233 -10.57 12.68 -2.83
CA ARG A 233 -11.48 13.72 -2.35
C ARG A 233 -12.94 13.26 -2.39
N LEU A 234 -13.36 12.60 -3.47
CA LEU A 234 -14.70 12.01 -3.58
C LEU A 234 -14.92 10.92 -2.55
N THR A 235 -13.91 10.08 -2.30
CA THR A 235 -13.96 9.07 -1.24
C THR A 235 -14.13 9.69 0.14
N LEU A 236 -13.38 10.76 0.48
CA LEU A 236 -13.54 11.48 1.74
C LEU A 236 -14.93 12.13 1.88
N ARG A 237 -15.48 12.66 0.81
CA ARG A 237 -16.84 13.19 0.81
C ARG A 237 -17.88 12.10 1.11
N SER A 238 -17.68 10.89 0.60
CA SER A 238 -18.54 9.76 0.95
C SER A 238 -18.49 9.45 2.44
N PHE A 239 -17.31 9.41 3.08
CA PHE A 239 -17.16 9.26 4.54
C PHE A 239 -17.80 10.43 5.32
N ALA A 240 -17.75 11.65 4.79
CA ALA A 240 -18.37 12.82 5.41
C ALA A 240 -19.91 12.79 5.36
N GLN A 241 -20.47 12.28 4.28
CA GLN A 241 -21.91 12.35 3.99
C GLN A 241 -22.69 11.08 4.35
N THR A 242 -22.00 9.95 4.54
CA THR A 242 -22.63 8.65 4.84
C THR A 242 -22.00 7.99 6.07
N ASN A 243 -22.48 6.81 6.43
CA ASN A 243 -21.77 5.99 7.43
C ASN A 243 -20.59 5.27 6.78
N ASP A 244 -19.63 4.81 7.60
CA ASP A 244 -18.39 4.18 7.16
C ASP A 244 -18.65 2.96 6.26
N GLN A 245 -19.61 2.12 6.59
CA GLN A 245 -19.94 0.92 5.83
C GLN A 245 -20.45 1.27 4.43
N THR A 246 -21.30 2.29 4.32
CA THR A 246 -21.81 2.78 3.03
C THR A 246 -20.67 3.37 2.19
N ALA A 247 -19.80 4.18 2.78
CA ALA A 247 -18.66 4.78 2.07
C ALA A 247 -17.72 3.70 1.51
N VAL A 248 -17.39 2.70 2.31
CA VAL A 248 -16.55 1.56 1.89
C VAL A 248 -17.25 0.74 0.80
N SER A 249 -18.56 0.49 0.92
CA SER A 249 -19.32 -0.25 -0.12
C SER A 249 -19.32 0.50 -1.45
N GLN A 250 -19.56 1.81 -1.43
CA GLN A 250 -19.54 2.63 -2.65
C GLN A 250 -18.18 2.56 -3.35
N LEU A 251 -17.09 2.64 -2.58
CA LEU A 251 -15.76 2.50 -3.13
C LEU A 251 -15.53 1.11 -3.71
N LYS A 252 -15.91 0.06 -2.99
CA LYS A 252 -15.81 -1.33 -3.45
C LYS A 252 -16.56 -1.59 -4.76
N ASP A 253 -17.75 -1.01 -4.90
CA ASP A 253 -18.58 -1.17 -6.10
C ASP A 253 -18.01 -0.36 -7.30
N TYR A 254 -17.25 0.70 -7.02
CA TYR A 254 -16.64 1.55 -8.05
C TYR A 254 -15.32 0.99 -8.61
N LEU A 255 -14.47 0.37 -7.78
CA LEU A 255 -13.13 -0.08 -8.19
C LEU A 255 -13.13 -1.04 -9.41
N PRO A 256 -14.04 -2.02 -9.55
CA PRO A 256 -14.09 -2.87 -10.75
C PRO A 256 -14.34 -2.07 -12.05
N THR A 257 -15.19 -1.05 -11.97
CA THR A 257 -15.45 -0.16 -13.11
C THR A 257 -14.23 0.72 -13.43
N LEU A 258 -13.51 1.15 -12.40
CA LEU A 258 -12.28 1.92 -12.55
C LEU A 258 -11.20 1.07 -13.23
N SER A 259 -11.00 -0.19 -12.79
CA SER A 259 -10.09 -1.15 -13.44
C SER A 259 -10.46 -1.36 -14.92
N GLU A 260 -11.73 -1.66 -15.22
CA GLU A 260 -12.18 -1.93 -16.59
C GLU A 260 -11.93 -0.77 -17.56
N LYS A 261 -12.09 0.48 -17.07
CA LYS A 261 -11.95 1.69 -17.90
C LYS A 261 -10.55 2.30 -17.86
N GLY A 262 -9.71 1.89 -16.95
CA GLY A 262 -8.38 2.45 -16.69
C GLY A 262 -7.26 1.44 -16.92
N SER A 263 -6.53 1.09 -15.88
CA SER A 263 -5.33 0.23 -15.93
C SER A 263 -5.63 -1.21 -16.36
N GLY A 264 -6.79 -1.74 -16.01
CA GLY A 264 -7.12 -3.16 -16.18
C GLY A 264 -6.52 -4.06 -15.10
N ASP A 265 -5.67 -3.52 -14.23
CA ASP A 265 -4.93 -4.24 -13.22
C ASP A 265 -5.71 -4.46 -11.92
N ASP A 266 -5.18 -5.30 -11.04
CA ASP A 266 -5.66 -5.46 -9.68
C ASP A 266 -5.63 -4.11 -8.95
N MET A 267 -6.58 -3.89 -8.06
CA MET A 267 -6.67 -2.63 -7.34
C MET A 267 -6.75 -2.86 -5.85
N SER A 268 -5.79 -2.32 -5.14
CA SER A 268 -5.78 -2.28 -3.69
C SER A 268 -5.74 -0.87 -3.16
N VAL A 269 -6.56 -0.60 -2.15
CA VAL A 269 -6.55 0.66 -1.42
C VAL A 269 -6.61 0.43 0.08
N GLY A 270 -5.75 1.13 0.81
CA GLY A 270 -5.79 1.23 2.25
C GLY A 270 -6.13 2.66 2.67
N ILE A 271 -6.94 2.82 3.71
CA ILE A 271 -7.43 4.12 4.16
C ILE A 271 -7.34 4.20 5.67
N ILE A 272 -6.70 5.26 6.18
CA ILE A 272 -6.86 5.67 7.59
C ILE A 272 -7.48 7.07 7.57
N VAL A 273 -8.66 7.24 8.15
CA VAL A 273 -9.42 8.50 8.09
C VAL A 273 -9.96 8.89 9.46
N ASN A 274 -9.86 10.18 9.79
CA ASN A 274 -10.57 10.77 10.93
C ASN A 274 -12.03 11.03 10.51
N THR A 275 -12.91 10.07 10.77
CA THR A 275 -14.29 10.10 10.32
C THR A 275 -15.10 11.19 11.03
N ASP A 276 -14.79 11.48 12.29
CA ASP A 276 -15.46 12.55 13.04
C ASP A 276 -15.10 13.93 12.47
N PHE A 277 -13.82 14.15 12.17
CA PHE A 277 -13.38 15.38 11.51
C PHE A 277 -14.03 15.54 10.13
N ALA A 278 -14.06 14.46 9.32
CA ALA A 278 -14.67 14.52 7.98
C ALA A 278 -16.16 14.91 8.04
N ARG A 279 -16.90 14.36 9.00
CA ARG A 279 -18.34 14.69 9.20
C ARG A 279 -18.57 16.08 9.75
N GLN A 280 -17.69 16.57 10.63
CA GLN A 280 -17.82 17.93 11.21
C GLN A 280 -17.41 19.03 10.25
N LYS A 281 -16.51 18.75 9.31
CA LYS A 281 -15.96 19.73 8.37
C LYS A 281 -15.99 19.22 6.90
N PRO A 282 -17.16 18.86 6.37
CA PRO A 282 -17.26 18.27 5.02
C PRO A 282 -16.79 19.23 3.92
N THR A 283 -16.92 20.56 4.14
CA THR A 283 -16.52 21.59 3.18
C THR A 283 -15.01 21.66 2.94
N VAL A 284 -14.18 21.15 3.86
CA VAL A 284 -12.73 21.06 3.69
C VAL A 284 -12.37 20.18 2.47
N PHE A 285 -13.20 19.19 2.14
CA PHE A 285 -12.98 18.26 1.03
C PHE A 285 -13.73 18.67 -0.26
N GLU A 286 -14.28 19.88 -0.31
CA GLU A 286 -14.86 20.46 -1.54
C GLU A 286 -13.74 21.16 -2.32
N LYS A 287 -13.71 20.98 -3.66
CA LYS A 287 -12.83 21.81 -4.51
C LYS A 287 -13.19 23.28 -4.29
N SER A 288 -12.19 24.13 -4.11
CA SER A 288 -12.43 25.58 -4.14
C SER A 288 -12.99 25.94 -5.51
N GLN A 289 -14.05 26.73 -5.57
CA GLN A 289 -14.67 27.19 -6.84
C GLN A 289 -13.68 27.91 -7.78
N GLN A 290 -12.53 28.37 -7.28
CA GLN A 290 -11.47 28.99 -8.08
C GLN A 290 -10.73 28.00 -9.00
N ALA A 291 -10.68 26.70 -8.69
CA ALA A 291 -10.06 25.69 -9.56
C ALA A 291 -10.91 25.43 -10.82
N PHE A 292 -12.24 25.58 -10.76
CA PHE A 292 -13.12 25.41 -11.91
C PHE A 292 -13.03 26.54 -12.94
N GLN A 293 -12.62 27.76 -12.55
CA GLN A 293 -12.54 28.90 -13.47
C GLN A 293 -11.28 28.87 -14.37
N ASN A 294 -10.23 28.15 -13.96
CA ASN A 294 -9.01 28.05 -14.75
C ASN A 294 -9.02 26.90 -15.78
N GLU A 295 -10.00 25.99 -15.73
CA GLU A 295 -10.16 24.89 -16.68
C GLU A 295 -11.05 25.21 -17.90
N VAL A 296 -11.66 26.41 -17.94
CA VAL A 296 -12.62 26.84 -19.00
C VAL A 296 -12.06 27.97 -19.86
N THR A 297 -10.77 28.17 -19.94
CA THR A 297 -10.19 29.09 -20.93
C THR A 297 -9.48 28.26 -22.01
N PRO A 298 -9.90 28.39 -23.30
CA PRO A 298 -9.46 27.56 -24.40
C PRO A 298 -8.01 27.79 -24.78
#